data_cc665457dcff08c93bfeb8e07b9b2d35
#
_entry.id   cc665457dcff08c93bfeb8e07b9b2d35
#
_cell.length_a   1.000
_cell.length_b   1.000
_cell.length_c   1.000
_cell.angle_alpha   90.00
_cell.angle_beta   90.00
_cell.angle_gamma   90.00
#
_symmetry.space_group_name_H-M   'P 1'
#
loop_
_entity.id
_entity.type
_entity.pdbx_description
1 polymer ?
#
loop_
_entity_poly.entity_id
_entity_poly.type
_entity_poly.pdbx_seq_one_letter_code
_entity_poly.pdbx_strand_id
1 'polypeptide(L)'
;MNLFEFDKKEIYQNTVRILVYPNITFQEDLEKDSYIQVIKNQIKLLNEIRNDLWFYLILPCPIPSLQFENVTQWYTEFETYPQTMRSNFRVDIIRKMLHSGYDFDLIMSHLPEHTHQLVNTLYNVTHHMPPVFGYCHWWDLKSVVAWPKDSFLQNITGLLEYDKCYLNTQHQKQLVLNQASETFNDKIIEKLNNILTVQHLGVNNIDVVSEINKTPEKIIVFNHRPDTYKHFKEFIAVCDKLWELRQDFKVWIPLLDKPNRDYVITTKGDKQWYYNELKKCYMGFSPKQKYGGWSVAMTDGMMNGVPYIMYDDTYYHELNAKGDFFKNDDEALM
;
A
#
# COMPACT_ATOMS: atom_id res chain seq x y z
N MET A 1 -8.93 -7.74 31.64
CA MET A 1 -7.79 -8.65 31.77
C MET A 1 -6.53 -7.82 31.59
N ASN A 2 -5.80 -7.56 32.69
CA ASN A 2 -4.61 -6.71 32.63
C ASN A 2 -3.49 -7.49 31.96
N LEU A 3 -3.20 -7.14 30.72
CA LEU A 3 -2.05 -7.64 29.98
C LEU A 3 -0.92 -6.64 30.12
N PHE A 4 0.09 -7.06 30.88
CA PHE A 4 1.43 -6.47 30.99
C PHE A 4 1.55 -5.13 31.74
N GLU A 5 1.65 -5.20 33.08
CA GLU A 5 2.50 -4.29 33.83
C GLU A 5 3.97 -4.65 33.54
N PHE A 6 4.51 -4.07 32.46
CA PHE A 6 5.95 -3.96 32.35
C PHE A 6 6.42 -2.81 33.22
N ASP A 7 7.52 -3.03 33.96
CA ASP A 7 8.14 -2.06 34.84
C ASP A 7 8.56 -0.81 33.99
N LYS A 8 7.73 0.24 34.10
CA LYS A 8 7.68 1.37 33.15
C LYS A 8 8.86 2.35 33.27
N LYS A 9 9.70 2.24 34.31
CA LYS A 9 10.65 3.31 34.63
C LYS A 9 12.03 3.22 34.00
N GLU A 10 12.53 2.07 33.64
CA GLU A 10 13.90 1.93 33.12
C GLU A 10 14.04 1.98 31.60
N ILE A 11 12.99 1.62 30.86
CA ILE A 11 13.03 1.57 29.39
C ILE A 11 12.97 2.98 28.76
N TYR A 12 12.45 3.98 29.47
CA TYR A 12 12.06 5.27 28.89
C TYR A 12 13.15 6.34 28.81
N GLN A 13 14.30 6.20 29.44
CA GLN A 13 15.26 7.31 29.50
C GLN A 13 16.05 7.57 28.22
N ASN A 14 16.09 6.61 27.28
CA ASN A 14 16.85 6.76 26.02
C ASN A 14 16.13 6.22 24.77
N THR A 15 14.80 6.02 24.78
CA THR A 15 14.06 5.49 23.64
C THR A 15 13.26 6.57 22.94
N VAL A 16 13.29 6.56 21.60
CA VAL A 16 12.39 7.36 20.76
C VAL A 16 11.07 6.62 20.59
N ARG A 17 9.99 7.20 21.09
CA ARG A 17 8.64 6.61 21.13
C ARG A 17 7.85 7.03 19.91
N ILE A 18 7.48 6.08 19.08
CA ILE A 18 6.81 6.31 17.79
C ILE A 18 5.38 5.80 17.87
N LEU A 19 4.40 6.69 17.75
CA LEU A 19 3.01 6.32 17.58
C LEU A 19 2.76 6.00 16.11
N VAL A 20 2.34 4.77 15.80
CA VAL A 20 2.02 4.31 14.44
C VAL A 20 0.52 4.19 14.27
N TYR A 21 -0.05 4.98 13.37
CA TYR A 21 -1.47 4.97 13.01
C TYR A 21 -1.64 4.50 11.55
N PRO A 22 -1.90 3.19 11.34
CA PRO A 22 -1.87 2.58 10.02
C PRO A 22 -3.20 2.68 9.27
N ASN A 23 -3.16 2.45 7.96
CA ASN A 23 -4.34 2.32 7.10
C ASN A 23 -4.65 0.83 6.87
N ILE A 24 -5.37 0.21 7.78
CA ILE A 24 -5.70 -1.21 7.74
C ILE A 24 -7.19 -1.41 7.49
N THR A 25 -7.53 -2.36 6.63
CA THR A 25 -8.89 -2.86 6.45
C THR A 25 -9.05 -4.14 7.26
N PHE A 26 -10.01 -4.17 8.19
CA PHE A 26 -10.33 -5.39 8.93
C PHE A 26 -10.84 -6.47 7.98
N GLN A 27 -10.24 -7.63 8.01
CA GLN A 27 -10.55 -8.81 7.20
C GLN A 27 -10.18 -10.08 7.96
N GLU A 28 -10.62 -11.24 7.48
CA GLU A 28 -10.41 -12.53 8.17
C GLU A 28 -8.92 -12.85 8.42
N ASP A 29 -8.05 -12.46 7.50
CA ASP A 29 -6.60 -12.69 7.60
C ASP A 29 -5.84 -11.37 7.42
N LEU A 30 -5.63 -10.66 8.53
CA LEU A 30 -4.90 -9.39 8.54
C LEU A 30 -3.40 -9.53 8.17
N GLU A 31 -2.83 -10.72 8.32
CA GLU A 31 -1.45 -10.97 7.93
C GLU A 31 -1.22 -10.79 6.41
N LYS A 32 -2.30 -10.85 5.62
CA LYS A 32 -2.26 -10.61 4.17
C LYS A 32 -2.48 -9.14 3.78
N ASP A 33 -2.80 -8.27 4.75
CA ASP A 33 -2.97 -6.86 4.46
C ASP A 33 -1.65 -6.22 4.04
N SER A 34 -1.69 -5.44 2.95
CA SER A 34 -0.49 -4.83 2.37
C SER A 34 0.17 -3.80 3.29
N TYR A 35 -0.62 -3.07 4.10
CA TYR A 35 -0.08 -2.13 5.08
C TYR A 35 0.60 -2.84 6.26
N ILE A 36 0.09 -3.98 6.69
CA ILE A 36 0.76 -4.80 7.70
C ILE A 36 2.16 -5.18 7.21
N GLN A 37 2.29 -5.59 5.96
CA GLN A 37 3.60 -5.92 5.39
C GLN A 37 4.51 -4.69 5.27
N VAL A 38 3.96 -3.52 4.91
CA VAL A 38 4.73 -2.26 4.88
C VAL A 38 5.23 -1.90 6.28
N ILE A 39 4.38 -1.91 7.30
CA ILE A 39 4.74 -1.59 8.69
C ILE A 39 5.78 -2.57 9.22
N LYS A 40 5.59 -3.86 8.99
CA LYS A 40 6.54 -4.91 9.39
C LYS A 40 7.94 -4.66 8.81
N ASN A 41 8.01 -4.35 7.51
CA ASN A 41 9.25 -4.05 6.85
C ASN A 41 9.88 -2.74 7.36
N GLN A 42 9.08 -1.72 7.59
CA GLN A 42 9.55 -0.44 8.16
C GLN A 42 10.15 -0.64 9.55
N ILE A 43 9.46 -1.34 10.45
CA ILE A 43 9.97 -1.63 11.80
C ILE A 43 11.28 -2.42 11.72
N LYS A 44 11.32 -3.47 10.89
CA LYS A 44 12.53 -4.27 10.68
C LYS A 44 13.72 -3.42 10.22
N LEU A 45 13.54 -2.63 9.16
CA LEU A 45 14.60 -1.79 8.60
C LEU A 45 15.04 -0.69 9.58
N LEU A 46 14.11 -0.09 10.31
CA LEU A 46 14.44 0.92 11.32
C LEU A 46 15.22 0.30 12.48
N ASN A 47 14.89 -0.90 12.91
CA ASN A 47 15.65 -1.63 13.94
C ASN A 47 17.05 -2.03 13.49
N GLU A 48 17.29 -2.22 12.18
CA GLU A 48 18.64 -2.43 11.63
C GLU A 48 19.52 -1.16 11.70
N ILE A 49 18.89 0.02 11.70
CA ILE A 49 19.58 1.32 11.71
C ILE A 49 19.75 1.86 13.14
N ARG A 50 18.74 1.63 14.00
CA ARG A 50 18.67 2.18 15.36
C ARG A 50 18.09 1.15 16.33
N ASN A 51 18.64 1.07 17.53
CA ASN A 51 18.21 0.17 18.60
C ASN A 51 17.46 0.87 19.73
N ASP A 52 17.25 2.18 19.62
CA ASP A 52 16.61 3.01 20.63
C ASP A 52 15.16 3.42 20.24
N LEU A 53 14.51 2.67 19.34
CA LEU A 53 13.14 2.93 18.91
C LEU A 53 12.15 2.06 19.65
N TRP A 54 10.98 2.63 19.99
CA TRP A 54 9.83 1.89 20.50
C TRP A 54 8.58 2.28 19.73
N PHE A 55 7.86 1.28 19.20
CA PHE A 55 6.68 1.50 18.36
C PHE A 55 5.39 1.17 19.12
N TYR A 56 4.45 2.10 19.10
CA TYR A 56 3.11 1.95 19.63
C TYR A 56 2.14 1.90 18.46
N LEU A 57 1.63 0.71 18.14
CA LEU A 57 0.78 0.47 17.00
C LEU A 57 -0.69 0.48 17.42
N ILE A 58 -1.51 1.26 16.72
CA ILE A 58 -2.96 1.21 16.85
C ILE A 58 -3.50 0.28 15.77
N LEU A 59 -4.05 -0.86 16.18
CA LEU A 59 -4.46 -1.95 15.30
C LEU A 59 -5.92 -2.32 15.53
N PRO A 60 -6.60 -2.96 14.55
CA PRO A 60 -7.97 -3.46 14.75
C PRO A 60 -8.04 -4.67 15.69
N CYS A 61 -6.99 -5.49 15.73
CA CYS A 61 -6.85 -6.64 16.63
C CYS A 61 -5.36 -7.04 16.73
N PRO A 62 -4.99 -8.00 17.59
CA PRO A 62 -3.63 -8.53 17.68
C PRO A 62 -3.11 -9.07 16.35
N ILE A 63 -1.89 -8.71 15.97
CA ILE A 63 -1.24 -9.18 14.75
C ILE A 63 0.08 -9.87 15.14
N PRO A 64 0.14 -11.21 15.11
CA PRO A 64 1.30 -11.97 15.55
C PRO A 64 2.59 -11.62 14.82
N SER A 65 2.54 -11.37 13.51
CA SER A 65 3.73 -11.03 12.73
C SER A 65 4.34 -9.66 13.05
N LEU A 66 3.65 -8.82 13.85
CA LEU A 66 4.12 -7.54 14.35
C LEU A 66 4.58 -7.59 15.82
N GLN A 67 4.77 -8.78 16.39
CA GLN A 67 5.32 -8.97 17.72
C GLN A 67 6.85 -8.88 17.68
N PHE A 68 7.38 -7.66 17.77
CA PHE A 68 8.79 -7.37 17.99
C PHE A 68 8.99 -6.98 19.46
N GLU A 69 10.19 -7.15 20.00
CA GLU A 69 10.52 -6.82 21.41
C GLU A 69 10.24 -5.36 21.77
N ASN A 70 10.39 -4.45 20.78
CA ASN A 70 10.19 -3.01 20.91
C ASN A 70 8.85 -2.52 20.32
N VAL A 71 7.84 -3.38 20.27
CA VAL A 71 6.51 -3.05 19.75
C VAL A 71 5.44 -3.29 20.81
N THR A 72 4.64 -2.27 21.08
CA THR A 72 3.41 -2.36 21.87
C THR A 72 2.20 -2.20 20.95
N GLN A 73 1.29 -3.16 20.97
CA GLN A 73 0.08 -3.13 20.17
C GLN A 73 -1.12 -2.68 21.01
N TRP A 74 -1.85 -1.67 20.54
CA TRP A 74 -3.11 -1.19 21.09
C TRP A 74 -4.24 -1.47 20.10
N TYR A 75 -5.39 -1.94 20.61
CA TYR A 75 -6.46 -2.44 19.77
C TYR A 75 -7.66 -1.51 19.74
N THR A 76 -8.15 -1.26 18.52
CA THR A 76 -9.43 -0.65 18.25
C THR A 76 -10.38 -1.76 17.82
N GLU A 77 -11.30 -2.16 18.67
CA GLU A 77 -12.32 -3.14 18.30
C GLU A 77 -13.25 -2.57 17.23
N PHE A 78 -13.46 -3.30 16.15
CA PHE A 78 -14.47 -3.00 15.16
C PHE A 78 -15.75 -3.76 15.49
N GLU A 79 -16.89 -3.07 15.44
CA GLU A 79 -18.19 -3.66 15.76
C GLU A 79 -18.69 -4.58 14.65
N THR A 80 -18.37 -4.27 13.39
CA THR A 80 -18.85 -5.01 12.21
C THR A 80 -17.75 -5.16 11.17
N TYR A 81 -17.82 -6.27 10.43
CA TYR A 81 -16.93 -6.58 9.31
C TYR A 81 -17.69 -6.41 7.98
N PRO A 82 -17.06 -5.92 6.90
CA PRO A 82 -15.72 -5.36 6.84
C PRO A 82 -15.71 -3.88 7.26
N GLN A 83 -14.71 -3.48 8.04
CA GLN A 83 -14.46 -2.08 8.37
C GLN A 83 -13.00 -1.70 8.11
N THR A 84 -12.76 -0.42 7.85
CA THR A 84 -11.43 0.12 7.65
C THR A 84 -11.08 1.09 8.78
N MET A 85 -9.80 1.26 9.08
CA MET A 85 -9.33 2.32 9.96
C MET A 85 -9.79 3.70 9.49
N ARG A 86 -9.98 3.89 8.17
CA ARG A 86 -10.44 5.14 7.56
C ARG A 86 -11.85 5.54 7.97
N SER A 87 -12.74 4.58 8.24
CA SER A 87 -14.13 4.85 8.66
C SER A 87 -14.31 4.91 10.17
N ASN A 88 -13.26 4.68 10.96
CA ASN A 88 -13.39 4.53 12.40
C ASN A 88 -12.21 5.14 13.17
N PHE A 89 -12.24 6.46 13.37
CA PHE A 89 -11.26 7.12 14.23
C PHE A 89 -11.67 6.99 15.72
N ARG A 90 -10.84 6.30 16.50
CA ARG A 90 -11.06 6.02 17.90
C ARG A 90 -10.23 6.94 18.80
N VAL A 91 -10.72 8.17 18.97
CA VAL A 91 -10.10 9.18 19.85
C VAL A 91 -10.00 8.72 21.31
N ASP A 92 -10.92 7.90 21.77
CA ASP A 92 -10.95 7.35 23.12
C ASP A 92 -9.72 6.48 23.43
N ILE A 93 -9.25 5.70 22.47
CA ILE A 93 -8.04 4.88 22.62
C ILE A 93 -6.80 5.76 22.76
N ILE A 94 -6.67 6.79 21.93
CA ILE A 94 -5.57 7.74 22.01
C ILE A 94 -5.56 8.42 23.38
N ARG A 95 -6.71 8.92 23.84
CA ARG A 95 -6.84 9.52 25.19
C ARG A 95 -6.49 8.52 26.29
N LYS A 96 -6.95 7.28 26.19
CA LYS A 96 -6.64 6.23 27.16
C LYS A 96 -5.14 5.96 27.24
N MET A 97 -4.45 5.90 26.10
CA MET A 97 -2.99 5.76 26.08
C MET A 97 -2.32 6.93 26.79
N LEU A 98 -2.68 8.17 26.47
CA LEU A 98 -2.10 9.38 27.05
C LEU A 98 -2.36 9.48 28.55
N HIS A 99 -3.60 9.21 29.01
CA HIS A 99 -3.95 9.18 30.44
C HIS A 99 -3.27 8.04 31.20
N SER A 100 -2.84 6.99 30.52
CA SER A 100 -2.02 5.92 31.09
C SER A 100 -0.52 6.28 31.15
N GLY A 101 -0.16 7.53 30.82
CA GLY A 101 1.20 8.05 30.92
C GLY A 101 2.08 7.73 29.70
N TYR A 102 1.50 7.29 28.59
CA TYR A 102 2.22 7.19 27.33
C TYR A 102 2.38 8.59 26.73
N ASP A 103 3.54 8.82 26.15
CA ASP A 103 3.89 10.03 25.43
C ASP A 103 4.69 9.64 24.17
N PHE A 104 4.74 10.50 23.16
CA PHE A 104 5.32 10.17 21.85
C PHE A 104 6.25 11.27 21.38
N ASP A 105 7.39 10.86 20.84
CA ASP A 105 8.40 11.74 20.27
C ASP A 105 8.20 11.92 18.77
N LEU A 106 7.45 10.99 18.13
CA LEU A 106 7.15 10.97 16.69
C LEU A 106 5.78 10.35 16.44
N ILE A 107 5.08 10.85 15.43
CA ILE A 107 3.88 10.25 14.87
C ILE A 107 4.20 9.72 13.47
N MET A 108 3.90 8.44 13.24
CA MET A 108 3.89 7.83 11.91
C MET A 108 2.44 7.55 11.52
N SER A 109 1.82 8.47 10.77
CA SER A 109 0.43 8.34 10.33
C SER A 109 0.36 7.93 8.86
N HIS A 110 -0.46 6.91 8.57
CA HIS A 110 -0.76 6.45 7.21
C HIS A 110 -2.17 6.83 6.76
N LEU A 111 -2.88 7.62 7.57
CA LEU A 111 -4.25 8.07 7.34
C LEU A 111 -4.34 9.59 7.44
N PRO A 112 -4.10 10.33 6.35
CA PRO A 112 -4.19 11.79 6.35
C PRO A 112 -5.53 12.30 6.88
N GLU A 113 -6.65 11.67 6.50
CA GLU A 113 -8.01 12.04 6.92
C GLU A 113 -8.21 12.04 8.44
N HIS A 114 -7.43 11.29 9.20
CA HIS A 114 -7.51 11.24 10.66
C HIS A 114 -6.40 12.04 11.37
N THR A 115 -5.35 12.41 10.64
CA THR A 115 -4.14 12.98 11.25
C THR A 115 -4.42 14.29 11.97
N HIS A 116 -5.28 15.16 11.43
CA HIS A 116 -5.66 16.39 12.11
C HIS A 116 -6.31 16.11 13.49
N GLN A 117 -7.24 15.15 13.56
CA GLN A 117 -7.88 14.78 14.82
C GLN A 117 -6.91 14.11 15.79
N LEU A 118 -5.98 13.30 15.28
CA LEU A 118 -4.93 12.65 16.07
C LEU A 118 -4.03 13.69 16.73
N VAL A 119 -3.49 14.63 15.94
CA VAL A 119 -2.62 15.72 16.42
C VAL A 119 -3.34 16.60 17.44
N ASN A 120 -4.58 17.01 17.17
CA ASN A 120 -5.38 17.80 18.12
C ASN A 120 -5.64 17.06 19.43
N THR A 121 -5.88 15.74 19.37
CA THR A 121 -6.08 14.92 20.57
C THR A 121 -4.82 14.85 21.42
N LEU A 122 -3.66 14.65 20.80
CA LEU A 122 -2.37 14.67 21.46
C LEU A 122 -2.11 16.03 22.11
N TYR A 123 -2.21 17.11 21.35
CA TYR A 123 -1.98 18.47 21.86
C TYR A 123 -2.89 18.85 23.04
N ASN A 124 -4.17 18.51 22.97
CA ASN A 124 -5.13 18.84 24.03
C ASN A 124 -4.83 18.12 25.37
N VAL A 125 -4.13 16.99 25.34
CA VAL A 125 -3.79 16.22 26.55
C VAL A 125 -2.37 16.51 27.01
N THR A 126 -1.40 16.59 26.09
CA THR A 126 0.03 16.68 26.43
C THR A 126 0.60 18.09 26.30
N HIS A 127 -0.11 19.01 25.64
CA HIS A 127 0.38 20.32 25.21
C HIS A 127 1.68 20.25 24.37
N HIS A 128 1.95 19.11 23.76
CA HIS A 128 3.08 18.85 22.90
C HIS A 128 2.62 18.35 21.54
N MET A 129 3.30 18.78 20.47
CA MET A 129 3.06 18.32 19.10
C MET A 129 4.31 17.63 18.57
N PRO A 130 4.34 16.30 18.57
CA PRO A 130 5.43 15.57 17.95
C PRO A 130 5.42 15.78 16.43
N PRO A 131 6.59 15.72 15.75
CA PRO A 131 6.64 15.72 14.31
C PRO A 131 5.85 14.55 13.71
N VAL A 132 5.23 14.81 12.55
CA VAL A 132 4.34 13.87 11.87
C VAL A 132 4.95 13.44 10.56
N PHE A 133 5.16 12.14 10.41
CA PHE A 133 5.60 11.51 9.17
C PHE A 133 4.59 10.47 8.74
N GLY A 134 4.54 10.15 7.45
CA GLY A 134 3.65 9.12 6.97
C GLY A 134 4.00 8.63 5.57
N TYR A 135 3.35 7.53 5.22
CA TYR A 135 3.37 6.96 3.90
C TYR A 135 1.94 6.70 3.43
N CYS A 136 1.54 7.36 2.35
CA CYS A 136 0.18 7.29 1.83
C CYS A 136 0.20 6.87 0.37
N HIS A 137 -0.40 5.75 0.06
CA HIS A 137 -0.55 5.26 -1.31
C HIS A 137 -1.99 5.34 -1.82
N TRP A 138 -2.93 5.75 -0.98
CA TRP A 138 -4.33 5.91 -1.33
C TRP A 138 -4.81 7.33 -1.06
N TRP A 139 -5.48 7.92 -2.04
CA TRP A 139 -6.05 9.26 -1.98
C TRP A 139 -7.46 9.24 -2.57
N ASP A 140 -8.37 10.03 -2.00
CA ASP A 140 -9.76 10.11 -2.45
C ASP A 140 -9.89 11.05 -3.65
N LEU A 141 -9.19 10.74 -4.73
CA LEU A 141 -9.21 11.50 -5.96
C LEU A 141 -10.55 11.31 -6.71
N LYS A 142 -10.97 12.32 -7.47
CA LYS A 142 -12.18 12.27 -8.33
C LYS A 142 -12.16 11.09 -9.31
N SER A 143 -10.99 10.73 -9.79
CA SER A 143 -10.82 9.57 -10.67
C SER A 143 -11.02 8.23 -9.95
N VAL A 144 -11.04 8.23 -8.62
CA VAL A 144 -10.99 7.04 -7.77
C VAL A 144 -12.34 6.74 -7.14
N VAL A 145 -12.96 7.71 -6.48
CA VAL A 145 -14.14 7.51 -5.65
C VAL A 145 -15.37 8.19 -6.24
N ALA A 146 -16.55 7.65 -5.96
CA ALA A 146 -17.80 8.20 -6.48
C ALA A 146 -18.20 9.54 -5.83
N TRP A 147 -17.74 9.79 -4.59
CA TRP A 147 -18.01 11.02 -3.82
C TRP A 147 -16.71 11.57 -3.21
N PRO A 148 -15.79 12.06 -4.02
CA PRO A 148 -14.44 12.37 -3.57
C PRO A 148 -14.32 13.67 -2.78
N LYS A 149 -15.32 14.57 -2.88
CA LYS A 149 -15.13 15.96 -2.48
C LYS A 149 -14.81 16.11 -0.98
N ASP A 150 -15.65 15.56 -0.12
CA ASP A 150 -15.49 15.75 1.33
C ASP A 150 -14.35 14.92 1.90
N SER A 151 -14.19 13.67 1.44
CA SER A 151 -13.10 12.80 1.87
C SER A 151 -11.74 13.29 1.38
N PHE A 152 -11.66 13.85 0.17
CA PHE A 152 -10.42 14.46 -0.32
C PHE A 152 -10.06 15.72 0.48
N LEU A 153 -11.03 16.55 0.86
CA LEU A 153 -10.78 17.70 1.73
C LEU A 153 -10.21 17.26 3.09
N GLN A 154 -10.71 16.16 3.64
CA GLN A 154 -10.17 15.57 4.88
C GLN A 154 -8.72 15.08 4.66
N ASN A 155 -8.42 14.43 3.54
CA ASN A 155 -7.04 14.04 3.21
C ASN A 155 -6.12 15.27 3.21
N ILE A 156 -6.51 16.36 2.53
CA ILE A 156 -5.68 17.56 2.42
C ILE A 156 -5.54 18.27 3.77
N THR A 157 -6.63 18.40 4.52
CA THR A 157 -6.61 19.06 5.84
C THR A 157 -5.67 18.32 6.79
N GLY A 158 -5.76 17.00 6.83
CA GLY A 158 -4.85 16.21 7.65
C GLY A 158 -3.42 16.21 7.13
N LEU A 159 -3.21 16.26 5.81
CA LEU A 159 -1.88 16.33 5.21
C LEU A 159 -1.13 17.62 5.61
N LEU A 160 -1.83 18.72 5.91
CA LEU A 160 -1.21 19.95 6.37
C LEU A 160 -0.57 19.87 7.76
N GLU A 161 -0.86 18.80 8.51
CA GLU A 161 -0.24 18.50 9.81
C GLU A 161 1.08 17.73 9.68
N TYR A 162 1.43 17.26 8.48
CA TYR A 162 2.66 16.49 8.29
C TYR A 162 3.88 17.39 8.09
N ASP A 163 5.02 16.95 8.67
CA ASP A 163 6.33 17.45 8.29
C ASP A 163 6.78 16.83 6.97
N LYS A 164 6.54 15.50 6.79
CA LYS A 164 6.74 14.80 5.52
C LYS A 164 5.74 13.67 5.33
N CYS A 165 5.20 13.57 4.12
CA CYS A 165 4.37 12.47 3.69
C CYS A 165 4.95 11.84 2.42
N TYR A 166 5.27 10.57 2.51
CA TYR A 166 5.83 9.80 1.40
C TYR A 166 4.72 9.17 0.57
N LEU A 167 4.88 9.17 -0.74
CA LEU A 167 3.98 8.53 -1.70
C LEU A 167 4.77 7.87 -2.83
N ASN A 168 4.13 7.00 -3.59
CA ASN A 168 4.83 6.05 -4.45
C ASN A 168 5.44 6.65 -5.72
N THR A 169 4.76 7.62 -6.34
CA THR A 169 5.12 8.09 -7.69
C THR A 169 4.97 9.59 -7.83
N GLN A 170 5.76 10.18 -8.71
CA GLN A 170 5.61 11.59 -9.10
C GLN A 170 4.25 11.82 -9.76
N HIS A 171 3.76 10.84 -10.55
CA HIS A 171 2.42 10.87 -11.11
C HIS A 171 1.35 11.03 -10.02
N GLN A 172 1.40 10.21 -8.97
CA GLN A 172 0.45 10.30 -7.85
C GLN A 172 0.55 11.64 -7.12
N LYS A 173 1.76 12.15 -6.87
CA LYS A 173 1.98 13.48 -6.31
C LYS A 173 1.29 14.55 -7.14
N GLN A 174 1.47 14.52 -8.47
CA GLN A 174 0.88 15.48 -9.36
C GLN A 174 -0.65 15.42 -9.37
N LEU A 175 -1.25 14.21 -9.34
CA LEU A 175 -2.70 14.05 -9.24
C LEU A 175 -3.27 14.69 -7.96
N VAL A 176 -2.62 14.50 -6.82
CA VAL A 176 -3.03 15.10 -5.55
C VAL A 176 -2.94 16.62 -5.59
N LEU A 177 -1.82 17.17 -6.08
CA LEU A 177 -1.62 18.61 -6.17
C LEU A 177 -2.59 19.27 -7.17
N ASN A 178 -2.81 18.66 -8.32
CA ASN A 178 -3.76 19.16 -9.33
C ASN A 178 -5.19 19.21 -8.78
N GLN A 179 -5.64 18.16 -8.08
CA GLN A 179 -6.98 18.19 -7.48
C GLN A 179 -7.07 19.17 -6.32
N ALA A 180 -6.02 19.32 -5.52
CA ALA A 180 -5.97 20.30 -4.44
C ALA A 180 -6.04 21.75 -4.97
N SER A 181 -5.40 22.05 -6.10
CA SER A 181 -5.40 23.38 -6.70
C SER A 181 -6.78 23.87 -7.17
N GLU A 182 -7.74 22.96 -7.33
CA GLU A 182 -9.13 23.34 -7.64
C GLU A 182 -9.86 23.98 -6.45
N THR A 183 -9.34 23.83 -5.23
CA THR A 183 -10.01 24.27 -4.00
C THR A 183 -9.14 25.19 -3.13
N PHE A 184 -7.83 24.98 -3.14
CA PHE A 184 -6.88 25.66 -2.28
C PHE A 184 -6.04 26.68 -3.06
N ASN A 185 -5.59 27.73 -2.38
CA ASN A 185 -4.73 28.76 -2.96
C ASN A 185 -3.27 28.28 -3.09
N ASP A 186 -2.48 29.06 -3.83
CA ASP A 186 -1.07 28.72 -4.17
C ASP A 186 -0.20 28.49 -2.93
N LYS A 187 -0.40 29.20 -1.82
CA LYS A 187 0.36 29.01 -0.58
C LYS A 187 0.15 27.62 0.01
N ILE A 188 -1.09 27.13 -0.03
CA ILE A 188 -1.42 25.78 0.44
C ILE A 188 -0.82 24.76 -0.52
N ILE A 189 -0.91 24.97 -1.84
CA ILE A 189 -0.32 24.07 -2.83
C ILE A 189 1.20 23.99 -2.68
N GLU A 190 1.88 25.11 -2.47
CA GLU A 190 3.32 25.15 -2.19
C GLU A 190 3.67 24.36 -0.91
N LYS A 191 2.91 24.58 0.18
CA LYS A 191 3.09 23.80 1.43
C LYS A 191 2.92 22.30 1.19
N LEU A 192 1.86 21.89 0.49
CA LEU A 192 1.61 20.48 0.14
C LEU A 192 2.75 19.90 -0.72
N ASN A 193 3.23 20.65 -1.70
CA ASN A 193 4.34 20.22 -2.53
C ASN A 193 5.63 19.98 -1.73
N ASN A 194 5.86 20.77 -0.68
CA ASN A 194 7.01 20.63 0.23
C ASN A 194 6.85 19.44 1.21
N ILE A 195 5.61 19.14 1.62
CA ILE A 195 5.28 18.00 2.49
C ILE A 195 5.40 16.68 1.70
N LEU A 196 4.83 16.62 0.49
CA LEU A 196 4.76 15.42 -0.33
C LEU A 196 6.13 15.08 -0.94
N THR A 197 6.66 13.93 -0.57
CA THR A 197 7.95 13.41 -1.05
C THR A 197 7.73 12.08 -1.75
N VAL A 198 8.25 11.96 -2.96
CA VAL A 198 8.18 10.69 -3.71
C VAL A 198 9.21 9.73 -3.16
N GLN A 199 8.74 8.55 -2.77
CA GLN A 199 9.56 7.43 -2.34
C GLN A 199 8.98 6.16 -2.97
N HIS A 200 9.65 5.64 -3.98
CA HIS A 200 9.22 4.41 -4.61
C HIS A 200 9.15 3.27 -3.58
N LEU A 201 8.10 2.47 -3.67
CA LEU A 201 7.94 1.33 -2.79
C LEU A 201 9.06 0.32 -3.05
N GLY A 202 9.86 0.07 -2.03
CA GLY A 202 10.90 -0.95 -2.08
C GLY A 202 10.28 -2.34 -2.18
N VAL A 203 10.98 -3.23 -2.85
CA VAL A 203 10.71 -4.67 -2.82
C VAL A 203 11.84 -5.33 -2.03
N ASN A 204 11.50 -6.39 -1.28
CA ASN A 204 12.53 -7.19 -0.61
C ASN A 204 13.49 -7.72 -1.68
N ASN A 205 14.79 -7.74 -1.34
CA ASN A 205 15.78 -8.48 -2.14
C ASN A 205 15.30 -9.94 -2.22
N ILE A 206 14.59 -10.22 -3.27
CA ILE A 206 14.37 -11.58 -3.71
C ILE A 206 15.72 -11.92 -4.36
N ASP A 207 16.34 -13.00 -3.96
CA ASP A 207 17.53 -13.48 -4.65
C ASP A 207 17.24 -13.41 -6.14
N VAL A 208 17.89 -12.44 -6.80
CA VAL A 208 17.73 -12.25 -8.25
C VAL A 208 18.10 -13.55 -8.89
N VAL A 209 17.12 -14.18 -9.46
CA VAL A 209 17.18 -15.59 -9.82
C VAL A 209 18.26 -15.80 -10.84
N SER A 210 19.23 -16.60 -10.47
CA SER A 210 20.33 -17.04 -11.34
C SER A 210 19.85 -17.86 -12.56
N GLU A 211 18.61 -18.39 -12.52
CA GLU A 211 18.05 -19.19 -13.60
C GLU A 211 16.58 -18.86 -13.86
N ILE A 212 16.30 -18.30 -15.02
CA ILE A 212 14.95 -18.08 -15.54
C ILE A 212 14.50 -19.41 -16.20
N ASN A 213 13.80 -20.23 -15.47
CA ASN A 213 13.26 -21.50 -15.99
C ASN A 213 11.92 -21.23 -16.72
N LYS A 214 11.99 -20.68 -17.92
CA LYS A 214 10.80 -20.57 -18.79
C LYS A 214 10.33 -21.97 -19.19
N THR A 215 9.04 -22.24 -18.97
CA THR A 215 8.44 -23.46 -19.51
C THR A 215 8.33 -23.39 -21.03
N PRO A 216 8.32 -24.55 -21.75
CA PRO A 216 8.03 -24.55 -23.19
C PRO A 216 6.67 -23.97 -23.51
N GLU A 217 5.69 -24.08 -22.59
CA GLU A 217 4.38 -23.47 -22.67
C GLU A 217 4.49 -21.98 -22.37
N LYS A 218 3.96 -21.13 -23.24
CA LYS A 218 3.95 -19.69 -23.06
C LYS A 218 2.87 -19.28 -22.05
N ILE A 219 3.27 -18.90 -20.84
CA ILE A 219 2.35 -18.46 -19.80
C ILE A 219 2.35 -16.93 -19.73
N ILE A 220 1.19 -16.32 -19.98
CA ILE A 220 0.94 -14.90 -19.76
C ILE A 220 0.39 -14.75 -18.34
N VAL A 221 0.98 -13.90 -17.50
CA VAL A 221 0.49 -13.68 -16.15
C VAL A 221 -0.31 -12.39 -16.04
N PHE A 222 -1.50 -12.49 -15.40
CA PHE A 222 -2.26 -11.37 -14.89
C PHE A 222 -2.34 -11.49 -13.36
N ASN A 223 -1.36 -10.96 -12.67
CA ASN A 223 -1.26 -11.07 -11.22
C ASN A 223 -1.89 -9.90 -10.45
N HIS A 224 -2.79 -9.16 -11.11
CA HIS A 224 -3.66 -8.18 -10.49
C HIS A 224 -4.97 -8.81 -9.99
N ARG A 225 -5.68 -8.09 -9.10
CA ARG A 225 -7.06 -8.47 -8.74
C ARG A 225 -7.94 -8.45 -10.01
N PRO A 226 -8.83 -9.44 -10.20
CA PRO A 226 -9.71 -9.50 -11.37
C PRO A 226 -10.90 -8.52 -11.25
N ASP A 227 -10.63 -7.28 -10.90
CA ASP A 227 -11.60 -6.23 -10.65
C ASP A 227 -11.77 -5.30 -11.85
N THR A 228 -12.92 -4.62 -11.95
CA THR A 228 -13.21 -3.68 -13.04
C THR A 228 -12.24 -2.50 -13.09
N TYR A 229 -11.77 -2.02 -11.94
CA TYR A 229 -10.80 -0.92 -11.90
C TYR A 229 -9.39 -1.33 -12.35
N LYS A 230 -9.10 -2.63 -12.47
CA LYS A 230 -7.89 -3.21 -13.06
C LYS A 230 -8.09 -3.61 -14.51
N HIS A 231 -9.21 -3.25 -15.13
CA HIS A 231 -9.56 -3.55 -16.52
C HIS A 231 -9.41 -5.05 -16.87
N PHE A 232 -9.82 -5.90 -15.93
CA PHE A 232 -9.72 -7.35 -16.08
C PHE A 232 -10.54 -7.88 -17.26
N LYS A 233 -11.74 -7.30 -17.51
CA LYS A 233 -12.60 -7.69 -18.64
C LYS A 233 -11.96 -7.40 -19.99
N GLU A 234 -11.31 -6.26 -20.09
CA GLU A 234 -10.58 -5.82 -21.27
C GLU A 234 -9.37 -6.74 -21.52
N PHE A 235 -8.63 -7.09 -20.47
CA PHE A 235 -7.54 -8.07 -20.57
C PHE A 235 -8.04 -9.43 -21.11
N ILE A 236 -9.14 -9.95 -20.58
CA ILE A 236 -9.71 -11.23 -21.03
C ILE A 236 -10.18 -11.11 -22.49
N ALA A 237 -10.76 -9.99 -22.88
CA ALA A 237 -11.18 -9.78 -24.29
C ALA A 237 -9.99 -9.79 -25.25
N VAL A 238 -8.85 -9.21 -24.89
CA VAL A 238 -7.59 -9.29 -25.66
C VAL A 238 -7.12 -10.75 -25.74
N CYS A 239 -7.15 -11.49 -24.63
CA CYS A 239 -6.76 -12.89 -24.61
C CYS A 239 -7.70 -13.80 -25.45
N ASP A 240 -9.02 -13.54 -25.42
CA ASP A 240 -9.99 -14.25 -26.27
C ASP A 240 -9.66 -14.07 -27.76
N LYS A 241 -9.41 -12.83 -28.21
CA LYS A 241 -8.98 -12.53 -29.59
C LYS A 241 -7.64 -13.24 -29.92
N LEU A 242 -6.67 -13.21 -28.99
CA LEU A 242 -5.39 -13.88 -29.20
C LEU A 242 -5.56 -15.39 -29.31
N TRP A 243 -6.48 -15.99 -28.54
CA TRP A 243 -6.76 -17.43 -28.56
C TRP A 243 -7.41 -17.88 -29.87
N GLU A 244 -8.19 -17.01 -30.53
CA GLU A 244 -8.71 -17.26 -31.88
C GLU A 244 -7.58 -17.34 -32.94
N LEU A 245 -6.50 -16.57 -32.74
CA LEU A 245 -5.37 -16.51 -33.68
C LEU A 245 -4.34 -17.61 -33.43
N ARG A 246 -4.14 -18.00 -32.14
CA ARG A 246 -3.13 -18.97 -31.73
C ARG A 246 -3.49 -19.61 -30.39
N GLN A 247 -3.24 -20.91 -30.27
CA GLN A 247 -3.61 -21.70 -29.08
C GLN A 247 -2.39 -22.31 -28.37
N ASP A 248 -1.22 -21.68 -28.51
CA ASP A 248 0.05 -22.16 -27.95
C ASP A 248 0.44 -21.41 -26.65
N PHE A 249 -0.52 -20.88 -25.92
CA PHE A 249 -0.30 -20.18 -24.65
C PHE A 249 -1.34 -20.52 -23.60
N LYS A 250 -1.05 -20.20 -22.35
CA LYS A 250 -1.98 -20.17 -21.23
C LYS A 250 -1.94 -18.80 -20.54
N VAL A 251 -2.98 -18.49 -19.81
CA VAL A 251 -3.08 -17.28 -19.00
C VAL A 251 -3.18 -17.69 -17.53
N TRP A 252 -2.22 -17.28 -16.72
CA TRP A 252 -2.25 -17.54 -15.29
C TRP A 252 -2.79 -16.33 -14.53
N ILE A 253 -3.88 -16.55 -13.77
CA ILE A 253 -4.57 -15.53 -12.97
C ILE A 253 -4.66 -16.03 -11.52
N PRO A 254 -3.62 -15.85 -10.69
CA PRO A 254 -3.55 -16.43 -9.33
C PRO A 254 -4.65 -15.92 -8.38
N LEU A 255 -5.23 -14.76 -8.66
CA LEU A 255 -6.27 -14.17 -7.82
C LEU A 255 -7.71 -14.42 -8.30
N LEU A 256 -7.89 -15.22 -9.36
CA LEU A 256 -9.19 -15.66 -9.83
C LEU A 256 -9.57 -16.99 -9.16
N ASP A 257 -10.82 -17.12 -8.69
CA ASP A 257 -11.24 -18.32 -7.95
C ASP A 257 -11.47 -19.54 -8.85
N LYS A 258 -12.02 -19.32 -10.02
CA LYS A 258 -12.33 -20.39 -10.98
C LYS A 258 -11.96 -19.98 -12.39
N PRO A 259 -11.37 -20.90 -13.18
CA PRO A 259 -11.12 -20.63 -14.60
C PRO A 259 -12.45 -20.44 -15.34
N ASN A 260 -12.48 -19.48 -16.24
CA ASN A 260 -13.66 -19.16 -17.05
C ASN A 260 -13.38 -19.34 -18.57
N ARG A 261 -12.22 -19.89 -18.91
CA ARG A 261 -11.74 -20.18 -20.26
C ARG A 261 -10.81 -21.39 -20.21
N ASP A 262 -10.73 -22.16 -21.29
CA ASP A 262 -9.87 -23.34 -21.39
C ASP A 262 -8.37 -23.03 -21.32
N TYR A 263 -7.99 -21.81 -21.66
CA TYR A 263 -6.63 -21.33 -21.59
C TYR A 263 -6.28 -20.69 -20.23
N VAL A 264 -7.21 -20.56 -19.30
CA VAL A 264 -6.99 -19.88 -18.00
C VAL A 264 -6.60 -20.87 -16.92
N ILE A 265 -5.52 -20.57 -16.21
CA ILE A 265 -5.02 -21.29 -15.04
C ILE A 265 -5.23 -20.42 -13.79
N THR A 266 -5.76 -21.00 -12.70
CA THR A 266 -6.05 -20.28 -11.44
C THR A 266 -5.39 -20.94 -10.23
N THR A 267 -4.25 -21.60 -10.43
CA THR A 267 -3.50 -22.25 -9.35
C THR A 267 -3.00 -21.23 -8.31
N LYS A 268 -3.07 -21.60 -7.05
CA LYS A 268 -2.71 -20.76 -5.89
C LYS A 268 -1.77 -21.51 -4.96
N GLY A 269 -0.91 -20.78 -4.26
CA GLY A 269 0.00 -21.30 -3.25
C GLY A 269 0.41 -20.19 -2.26
N ASP A 270 1.40 -20.48 -1.45
CA ASP A 270 2.03 -19.48 -0.58
C ASP A 270 2.85 -18.46 -1.40
N LYS A 271 3.44 -17.50 -0.72
CA LYS A 271 4.20 -16.43 -1.39
C LYS A 271 5.46 -16.94 -2.10
N GLN A 272 6.14 -17.92 -1.54
CA GLN A 272 7.33 -18.51 -2.16
C GLN A 272 6.97 -19.30 -3.42
N TRP A 273 5.90 -20.10 -3.35
CA TRP A 273 5.35 -20.79 -4.52
C TRP A 273 4.94 -19.80 -5.62
N TYR A 274 4.25 -18.71 -5.25
CA TYR A 274 3.86 -17.65 -6.18
C TYR A 274 5.06 -17.08 -6.94
N TYR A 275 6.16 -16.77 -6.24
CA TYR A 275 7.38 -16.27 -6.88
C TYR A 275 8.01 -17.33 -7.80
N ASN A 276 7.98 -18.60 -7.41
CA ASN A 276 8.51 -19.67 -8.27
C ASN A 276 7.66 -19.87 -9.54
N GLU A 277 6.34 -19.67 -9.46
CA GLU A 277 5.47 -19.69 -10.64
C GLU A 277 5.69 -18.47 -11.54
N LEU A 278 5.90 -17.27 -10.97
CA LEU A 278 6.26 -16.09 -11.77
C LEU A 278 7.48 -16.33 -12.65
N LYS A 279 8.51 -16.98 -12.14
CA LYS A 279 9.74 -17.32 -12.88
C LYS A 279 9.48 -18.14 -14.16
N LYS A 280 8.41 -18.91 -14.18
CA LYS A 280 8.00 -19.73 -15.32
C LYS A 280 7.25 -18.95 -16.38
N CYS A 281 6.68 -17.78 -16.03
CA CYS A 281 5.86 -16.98 -16.93
C CYS A 281 6.69 -16.39 -18.07
N TYR A 282 6.13 -16.46 -19.28
CA TYR A 282 6.74 -15.92 -20.49
C TYR A 282 6.70 -14.39 -20.47
N MET A 283 5.54 -13.83 -20.10
CA MET A 283 5.32 -12.39 -20.01
C MET A 283 4.19 -12.07 -19.02
N GLY A 284 4.15 -10.82 -18.57
CA GLY A 284 3.05 -10.25 -17.81
C GLY A 284 2.29 -9.20 -18.61
N PHE A 285 1.05 -8.95 -18.21
CA PHE A 285 0.20 -7.95 -18.81
C PHE A 285 -0.32 -6.98 -17.75
N SER A 286 -0.09 -5.68 -17.95
CA SER A 286 -0.58 -4.61 -17.09
C SER A 286 -1.45 -3.63 -17.86
N PRO A 287 -2.79 -3.78 -17.80
CA PRO A 287 -3.71 -2.92 -18.50
C PRO A 287 -3.77 -1.53 -17.87
N LYS A 288 -4.47 -0.59 -18.52
CA LYS A 288 -4.79 0.70 -17.93
C LYS A 288 -5.38 0.51 -16.54
N GLN A 289 -4.90 1.27 -15.57
CA GLN A 289 -5.44 1.25 -14.22
C GLN A 289 -6.05 2.61 -13.88
N LYS A 290 -7.26 2.58 -13.35
CA LYS A 290 -7.98 3.80 -12.98
C LYS A 290 -7.21 4.65 -11.96
N TYR A 291 -6.37 4.01 -11.15
CA TYR A 291 -5.69 4.61 -9.99
C TYR A 291 -4.18 4.52 -10.15
N GLY A 292 -3.64 5.20 -11.13
CA GLY A 292 -2.21 5.21 -11.40
C GLY A 292 -1.36 5.46 -10.15
N GLY A 293 -0.88 4.37 -9.57
CA GLY A 293 0.00 4.36 -8.41
C GLY A 293 1.07 3.29 -8.62
N TRP A 294 1.70 2.84 -7.55
CA TRP A 294 2.66 1.75 -7.63
C TRP A 294 1.98 0.40 -7.86
N SER A 295 2.47 -0.37 -8.82
CA SER A 295 1.96 -1.73 -9.07
C SER A 295 2.88 -2.78 -8.45
N VAL A 296 2.55 -3.20 -7.22
CA VAL A 296 3.29 -4.28 -6.52
C VAL A 296 3.28 -5.58 -7.35
N ALA A 297 2.14 -5.91 -7.94
CA ALA A 297 2.00 -7.12 -8.76
C ALA A 297 2.99 -7.13 -9.95
N MET A 298 3.08 -6.01 -10.68
CA MET A 298 4.03 -5.87 -11.78
C MET A 298 5.47 -5.90 -11.26
N THR A 299 5.76 -5.20 -10.18
CA THR A 299 7.09 -5.19 -9.57
C THR A 299 7.52 -6.60 -9.15
N ASP A 300 6.63 -7.36 -8.50
CA ASP A 300 6.88 -8.77 -8.15
C ASP A 300 7.25 -9.60 -9.39
N GLY A 301 6.50 -9.42 -10.48
CA GLY A 301 6.79 -10.12 -11.74
C GLY A 301 8.15 -9.74 -12.33
N MET A 302 8.43 -8.44 -12.45
CA MET A 302 9.69 -7.94 -13.01
C MET A 302 10.91 -8.40 -12.19
N MET A 303 10.81 -8.39 -10.86
CA MET A 303 11.86 -8.90 -9.96
C MET A 303 12.09 -10.41 -10.13
N ASN A 304 11.09 -11.14 -10.61
CA ASN A 304 11.19 -12.57 -10.94
C ASN A 304 11.48 -12.83 -12.43
N GLY A 305 11.96 -11.81 -13.16
CA GLY A 305 12.41 -11.93 -14.55
C GLY A 305 11.27 -12.04 -15.57
N VAL A 306 10.07 -11.57 -15.24
CA VAL A 306 8.93 -11.50 -16.17
C VAL A 306 8.94 -10.16 -16.89
N PRO A 307 9.08 -10.10 -18.21
CA PRO A 307 8.85 -8.88 -18.97
C PRO A 307 7.35 -8.56 -19.00
N TYR A 308 6.99 -7.26 -19.02
CA TYR A 308 5.60 -6.83 -19.05
C TYR A 308 5.30 -6.00 -20.29
N ILE A 309 4.14 -6.28 -20.90
CA ILE A 309 3.45 -5.33 -21.78
C ILE A 309 2.54 -4.47 -20.91
N MET A 310 2.67 -3.15 -21.03
CA MET A 310 2.01 -2.19 -20.15
C MET A 310 1.17 -1.20 -20.98
N TYR A 311 0.04 -0.76 -20.42
CA TYR A 311 -0.69 0.36 -21.01
C TYR A 311 0.17 1.62 -21.00
N ASP A 312 0.14 2.40 -22.07
CA ASP A 312 0.91 3.65 -22.20
C ASP A 312 0.33 4.74 -21.28
N ASP A 313 0.74 4.71 -20.00
CA ASP A 313 0.35 5.68 -19.00
C ASP A 313 1.57 6.16 -18.19
N THR A 314 1.53 7.41 -17.77
CA THR A 314 2.64 8.13 -17.15
C THR A 314 3.27 7.37 -15.99
N TYR A 315 2.47 6.74 -15.13
CA TYR A 315 3.01 6.04 -13.97
C TYR A 315 3.72 4.73 -14.31
N TYR A 316 3.36 4.06 -15.41
CA TYR A 316 4.10 2.90 -15.88
C TYR A 316 5.47 3.27 -16.43
N HIS A 317 5.57 4.43 -17.09
CA HIS A 317 6.87 4.97 -17.52
C HIS A 317 7.78 5.33 -16.33
N GLU A 318 7.19 5.77 -15.22
CA GLU A 318 7.95 6.03 -13.98
C GLU A 318 8.45 4.73 -13.34
N LEU A 319 7.67 3.64 -13.43
CA LEU A 319 8.05 2.32 -12.94
C LEU A 319 9.08 1.63 -13.84
N ASN A 320 8.93 1.74 -15.14
CA ASN A 320 9.78 1.09 -16.13
C ASN A 320 9.83 1.88 -17.45
N ALA A 321 10.72 2.83 -17.53
CA ALA A 321 10.84 3.70 -18.71
C ALA A 321 11.25 2.98 -20.01
N LYS A 322 11.70 1.72 -19.93
CA LYS A 322 12.18 0.92 -21.07
C LYS A 322 11.27 -0.28 -21.38
N GLY A 323 10.06 -0.29 -20.82
CA GLY A 323 9.11 -1.38 -21.06
C GLY A 323 8.41 -1.27 -22.41
N ASP A 324 7.70 -2.34 -22.79
CA ASP A 324 6.83 -2.37 -23.95
C ASP A 324 5.46 -1.80 -23.59
N PHE A 325 4.99 -0.80 -24.36
CA PHE A 325 3.77 -0.07 -24.08
C PHE A 325 2.75 -0.22 -25.21
N PHE A 326 1.47 -0.24 -24.85
CA PHE A 326 0.35 -0.28 -25.80
C PHE A 326 -0.70 0.78 -25.46
N LYS A 327 -1.42 1.29 -26.46
CA LYS A 327 -2.47 2.32 -26.29
C LYS A 327 -3.89 1.78 -26.48
N ASN A 328 -4.01 0.67 -27.16
CA ASN A 328 -5.29 0.03 -27.49
C ASN A 328 -5.12 -1.48 -27.59
N ASP A 329 -6.24 -2.20 -27.69
CA ASP A 329 -6.26 -3.67 -27.72
C ASP A 329 -5.52 -4.23 -28.95
N ASP A 330 -5.55 -3.57 -30.08
CA ASP A 330 -4.91 -4.05 -31.31
C ASP A 330 -3.38 -3.97 -31.20
N GLU A 331 -2.84 -2.92 -30.58
CA GLU A 331 -1.41 -2.83 -30.27
C GLU A 331 -0.99 -3.89 -29.25
N ALA A 332 -1.85 -4.22 -28.29
CA ALA A 332 -1.57 -5.28 -27.32
C ALA A 332 -1.52 -6.69 -27.93
N LEU A 333 -2.11 -6.89 -29.11
CA LEU A 333 -2.10 -8.16 -29.84
C LEU A 333 -0.87 -8.32 -30.76
N MET A 334 -0.19 -7.26 -31.12
CA MET A 334 1.03 -7.27 -31.92
C MET A 334 2.25 -7.67 -31.12
#